data_204882456b4495668ddf57d29963c915
#
_entry.id   204882456b4495668ddf57d29963c915
#
_cell.length_a   1.000
_cell.length_b   1.000
_cell.length_c   1.000
_cell.angle_alpha   90.00
_cell.angle_beta   90.00
_cell.angle_gamma   90.00
#
_symmetry.space_group_name_H-M   'P 1'
#
loop_
_entity.id
_entity.type
_entity.pdbx_description
1 polymer ?
#
loop_
_entity_poly.entity_id
_entity_poly.type
_entity_poly.pdbx_seq_one_letter_code
_entity_poly.pdbx_strand_id
1 'polypeptide(L)'
;MKYPVILFDLDGTLLDTTSLILASFRHTLDEHGPFPYGDKEVLASLGEPLHDQMRRFGGEERVETMVQTYREHNVAHHDDYVKAFPGVNTVLETLHREGFLLGVVSNKQRMTVEMGLNLCGLASMMATVVCQGEADRDKPAPDPIRLALSRIGADPASALMVGDSRYDLLAAKKAGTASAGVAWSAHGAESLKAYEPDYLLDRMEDLYDIVGLAGVDGSGRS
;
A
#
# COMPACT_ATOMS: atom_id res chain seq x y z
N MET A 1 13.72 20.16 -2.67
CA MET A 1 12.89 18.97 -2.38
C MET A 1 13.17 18.53 -0.95
N LYS A 2 12.14 18.44 -0.11
CA LYS A 2 12.32 18.00 1.29
C LYS A 2 12.54 16.49 1.37
N TYR A 3 11.80 15.72 0.57
CA TYR A 3 11.92 14.27 0.46
C TYR A 3 12.00 13.90 -1.03
N PRO A 4 13.20 13.82 -1.62
CA PRO A 4 13.37 13.47 -3.03
C PRO A 4 12.96 12.04 -3.38
N VAL A 5 12.78 11.19 -2.36
CA VAL A 5 12.29 9.81 -2.51
C VAL A 5 10.95 9.66 -1.80
N ILE A 6 9.95 9.13 -2.49
CA ILE A 6 8.64 8.85 -1.91
C ILE A 6 8.31 7.38 -2.16
N LEU A 7 8.17 6.63 -1.08
CA LEU A 7 7.75 5.24 -1.11
C LEU A 7 6.27 5.15 -0.71
N PHE A 8 5.51 4.35 -1.41
CA PHE A 8 4.09 4.15 -1.19
C PHE A 8 3.78 2.71 -0.84
N ASP A 9 2.84 2.48 0.07
CA ASP A 9 2.09 1.24 0.01
C ASP A 9 1.15 1.25 -1.20
N LEU A 10 0.61 0.09 -1.56
CA LEU A 10 -0.25 -0.06 -2.73
C LEU A 10 -1.74 -0.06 -2.35
N ASP A 11 -2.17 -1.13 -1.65
CA ASP A 11 -3.59 -1.37 -1.32
C ASP A 11 -4.06 -0.38 -0.24
N GLY A 12 -5.13 0.37 -0.49
CA GLY A 12 -5.63 1.39 0.44
C GLY A 12 -4.86 2.72 0.39
N THR A 13 -3.74 2.77 -0.31
CA THR A 13 -2.91 3.99 -0.46
C THR A 13 -2.96 4.54 -1.89
N LEU A 14 -2.43 3.83 -2.87
CA LEU A 14 -2.49 4.19 -4.28
C LEU A 14 -3.74 3.61 -4.96
N LEU A 15 -4.08 2.36 -4.63
CA LEU A 15 -5.17 1.62 -5.25
C LEU A 15 -6.29 1.31 -4.26
N ASP A 16 -7.53 1.58 -4.68
CA ASP A 16 -8.73 1.11 -4.02
C ASP A 16 -8.97 -0.35 -4.41
N THR A 17 -8.56 -1.23 -3.52
CA THR A 17 -8.67 -2.69 -3.64
C THR A 17 -9.59 -3.29 -2.59
N THR A 18 -10.20 -2.46 -1.74
CA THR A 18 -10.99 -2.90 -0.59
C THR A 18 -12.14 -3.84 -1.00
N SER A 19 -12.87 -3.49 -2.06
CA SER A 19 -13.97 -4.32 -2.54
C SER A 19 -13.50 -5.67 -3.08
N LEU A 20 -12.37 -5.73 -3.77
CA LEU A 20 -11.75 -6.96 -4.25
C LEU A 20 -11.31 -7.85 -3.08
N ILE A 21 -10.64 -7.26 -2.09
CA ILE A 21 -10.18 -7.99 -0.90
C ILE A 21 -11.37 -8.60 -0.16
N LEU A 22 -12.41 -7.81 0.11
CA LEU A 22 -13.63 -8.30 0.76
C LEU A 22 -14.31 -9.42 -0.04
N ALA A 23 -14.45 -9.28 -1.35
CA ALA A 23 -15.03 -10.31 -2.21
C ALA A 23 -14.21 -11.60 -2.17
N SER A 24 -12.87 -11.49 -2.22
CA SER A 24 -11.99 -12.65 -2.16
C SER A 24 -12.01 -13.35 -0.80
N PHE A 25 -12.10 -12.58 0.30
CA PHE A 25 -12.27 -13.16 1.63
C PHE A 25 -13.63 -13.85 1.78
N ARG A 26 -14.73 -13.22 1.37
CA ARG A 26 -16.07 -13.84 1.43
C ARG A 26 -16.08 -15.17 0.68
N HIS A 27 -15.59 -15.17 -0.57
CA HIS A 27 -15.48 -16.40 -1.35
C HIS A 27 -14.67 -17.49 -0.62
N THR A 28 -13.51 -17.13 -0.08
CA THR A 28 -12.64 -18.06 0.63
C THR A 28 -13.29 -18.59 1.91
N LEU A 29 -13.91 -17.72 2.70
CA LEU A 29 -14.56 -18.12 3.95
C LEU A 29 -15.80 -18.99 3.69
N ASP A 30 -16.55 -18.72 2.64
CA ASP A 30 -17.73 -19.52 2.25
C ASP A 30 -17.31 -20.92 1.78
N GLU A 31 -16.21 -21.04 1.03
CA GLU A 31 -15.73 -22.32 0.52
C GLU A 31 -15.12 -23.21 1.61
N HIS A 32 -14.39 -22.62 2.56
CA HIS A 32 -13.68 -23.36 3.61
C HIS A 32 -14.41 -23.43 4.96
N GLY A 33 -15.53 -22.66 5.13
CA GLY A 33 -16.26 -22.51 6.39
C GLY A 33 -17.33 -23.53 6.69
N PRO A 34 -18.25 -23.27 7.65
CA PRO A 34 -18.65 -21.93 8.12
C PRO A 34 -17.73 -21.32 9.17
N PHE A 35 -17.46 -20.01 9.03
CA PHE A 35 -16.70 -19.23 10.00
C PHE A 35 -17.55 -18.06 10.55
N PRO A 36 -17.37 -17.67 11.83
CA PRO A 36 -18.13 -16.57 12.44
C PRO A 36 -17.54 -15.19 12.11
N TYR A 37 -16.95 -15.02 10.93
CA TYR A 37 -16.26 -13.81 10.52
C TYR A 37 -16.97 -13.17 9.33
N GLY A 38 -16.99 -11.83 9.31
CA GLY A 38 -17.56 -11.03 8.24
C GLY A 38 -16.62 -9.91 7.83
N ASP A 39 -17.14 -8.97 7.05
CA ASP A 39 -16.37 -7.83 6.52
C ASP A 39 -15.65 -7.03 7.59
N LYS A 40 -16.26 -6.87 8.77
CA LYS A 40 -15.68 -6.09 9.86
C LYS A 40 -14.36 -6.67 10.34
N GLU A 41 -14.28 -7.97 10.50
CA GLU A 41 -13.08 -8.67 10.95
C GLU A 41 -12.02 -8.66 9.85
N VAL A 42 -12.43 -8.80 8.58
CA VAL A 42 -11.53 -8.70 7.42
C VAL A 42 -10.95 -7.29 7.32
N LEU A 43 -11.80 -6.25 7.37
CA LEU A 43 -11.36 -4.86 7.34
C LEU A 43 -10.36 -4.53 8.47
N ALA A 44 -10.59 -5.06 9.67
CA ALA A 44 -9.69 -4.86 10.81
C ALA A 44 -8.30 -5.51 10.62
N SER A 45 -8.18 -6.45 9.69
CA SER A 45 -6.93 -7.18 9.39
C SER A 45 -6.20 -6.67 8.14
N LEU A 46 -6.72 -5.67 7.44
CA LEU A 46 -6.06 -5.12 6.25
C LEU A 46 -4.62 -4.64 6.57
N GLY A 47 -3.73 -4.85 5.60
CA GLY A 47 -2.30 -4.57 5.74
C GLY A 47 -1.47 -5.71 6.37
N GLU A 48 -2.10 -6.68 7.02
CA GLU A 48 -1.42 -7.89 7.51
C GLU A 48 -1.02 -8.81 6.33
N PRO A 49 0.06 -9.61 6.50
CA PRO A 49 0.36 -10.67 5.55
C PRO A 49 -0.80 -11.66 5.40
N LEU A 50 -1.13 -12.06 4.17
CA LEU A 50 -2.28 -12.91 3.87
C LEU A 50 -2.28 -14.23 4.65
N HIS A 51 -1.11 -14.87 4.80
CA HIS A 51 -0.98 -16.11 5.58
C HIS A 51 -1.38 -15.93 7.04
N ASP A 52 -1.06 -14.79 7.66
CA ASP A 52 -1.42 -14.51 9.04
C ASP A 52 -2.93 -14.26 9.18
N GLN A 53 -3.53 -13.60 8.19
CA GLN A 53 -4.98 -13.45 8.12
C GLN A 53 -5.68 -14.83 7.98
N MET A 54 -5.23 -15.68 7.05
CA MET A 54 -5.83 -17.01 6.84
C MET A 54 -5.64 -17.92 8.05
N ARG A 55 -4.48 -17.85 8.73
CA ARG A 55 -4.23 -18.54 10.00
C ARG A 55 -5.23 -18.12 11.07
N ARG A 56 -5.49 -16.83 11.18
CA ARG A 56 -6.46 -16.28 12.16
C ARG A 56 -7.88 -16.76 11.87
N PHE A 57 -8.30 -16.77 10.60
CA PHE A 57 -9.67 -17.08 10.23
C PHE A 57 -9.93 -18.60 10.11
N GLY A 58 -8.98 -19.38 9.61
CA GLY A 58 -9.17 -20.79 9.28
C GLY A 58 -8.39 -21.79 10.14
N GLY A 59 -7.43 -21.31 10.95
CA GLY A 59 -6.50 -22.15 11.70
C GLY A 59 -5.35 -22.68 10.84
N GLU A 60 -4.28 -23.17 11.49
CA GLU A 60 -3.00 -23.52 10.86
C GLU A 60 -3.15 -24.55 9.72
N GLU A 61 -4.02 -25.55 9.91
CA GLU A 61 -4.18 -26.66 8.96
C GLU A 61 -4.75 -26.25 7.59
N ARG A 62 -5.44 -25.10 7.51
CA ARG A 62 -6.13 -24.63 6.30
C ARG A 62 -5.43 -23.45 5.61
N VAL A 63 -4.36 -22.92 6.20
CA VAL A 63 -3.70 -21.69 5.71
C VAL A 63 -3.40 -21.77 4.22
N GLU A 64 -2.71 -22.82 3.78
CA GLU A 64 -2.24 -22.92 2.39
C GLU A 64 -3.40 -23.03 1.38
N THR A 65 -4.41 -23.85 1.72
CA THR A 65 -5.58 -24.01 0.83
C THR A 65 -6.42 -22.74 0.77
N MET A 66 -6.63 -22.05 1.90
CA MET A 66 -7.35 -20.77 1.94
C MET A 66 -6.59 -19.67 1.20
N VAL A 67 -5.27 -19.60 1.35
CA VAL A 67 -4.42 -18.66 0.61
C VAL A 67 -4.52 -18.90 -0.90
N GLN A 68 -4.54 -20.16 -1.33
CA GLN A 68 -4.70 -20.51 -2.73
C GLN A 68 -6.08 -20.07 -3.26
N THR A 69 -7.17 -20.44 -2.59
CA THR A 69 -8.54 -20.04 -2.97
C THR A 69 -8.68 -18.52 -3.05
N TYR A 70 -8.15 -17.81 -2.04
CA TYR A 70 -8.15 -16.34 -2.05
C TYR A 70 -7.42 -15.77 -3.27
N ARG A 71 -6.21 -16.26 -3.57
CA ARG A 71 -5.40 -15.76 -4.67
C ARG A 71 -6.02 -16.01 -6.02
N GLU A 72 -6.59 -17.18 -6.24
CA GLU A 72 -7.28 -17.54 -7.47
C GLU A 72 -8.46 -16.59 -7.71
N HIS A 73 -9.31 -16.37 -6.71
CA HIS A 73 -10.41 -15.42 -6.81
C HIS A 73 -9.93 -13.98 -7.01
N ASN A 74 -8.93 -13.56 -6.24
CA ASN A 74 -8.37 -12.20 -6.30
C ASN A 74 -7.80 -11.87 -7.68
N VAL A 75 -7.05 -12.79 -8.28
CA VAL A 75 -6.49 -12.61 -9.63
C VAL A 75 -7.59 -12.62 -10.70
N ALA A 76 -8.54 -13.56 -10.61
CA ALA A 76 -9.62 -13.68 -11.58
C ALA A 76 -10.51 -12.44 -11.69
N HIS A 77 -10.69 -11.71 -10.59
CA HIS A 77 -11.57 -10.55 -10.50
C HIS A 77 -10.82 -9.22 -10.34
N HIS A 78 -9.49 -9.23 -10.46
CA HIS A 78 -8.64 -8.08 -10.19
C HIS A 78 -9.07 -6.84 -10.99
N ASP A 79 -9.15 -6.95 -12.30
CA ASP A 79 -9.38 -5.80 -13.19
C ASP A 79 -10.81 -5.24 -13.11
N ASP A 80 -11.77 -6.03 -12.60
CA ASP A 80 -13.16 -5.60 -12.40
C ASP A 80 -13.32 -4.66 -11.20
N TYR A 81 -12.44 -4.77 -10.21
CA TYR A 81 -12.60 -4.07 -8.92
C TYR A 81 -11.53 -2.99 -8.69
N VAL A 82 -10.32 -3.17 -9.22
CA VAL A 82 -9.18 -2.32 -8.87
C VAL A 82 -9.19 -1.02 -9.65
N LYS A 83 -8.98 0.10 -8.95
CA LYS A 83 -8.82 1.43 -9.53
C LYS A 83 -7.87 2.26 -8.67
N ALA A 84 -7.24 3.27 -9.27
CA ALA A 84 -6.47 4.26 -8.51
C ALA A 84 -7.42 5.14 -7.66
N PHE A 85 -6.97 5.54 -6.49
CA PHE A 85 -7.67 6.57 -5.72
C PHE A 85 -7.65 7.92 -6.45
N PRO A 86 -8.63 8.81 -6.17
CA PRO A 86 -8.65 10.15 -6.75
C PRO A 86 -7.32 10.89 -6.55
N GLY A 87 -6.86 11.58 -7.58
CA GLY A 87 -5.63 12.37 -7.54
C GLY A 87 -4.33 11.58 -7.74
N VAL A 88 -4.30 10.27 -7.54
CA VAL A 88 -3.08 9.45 -7.59
C VAL A 88 -2.31 9.63 -8.89
N ASN A 89 -2.94 9.40 -10.05
CA ASN A 89 -2.25 9.50 -11.34
C ASN A 89 -1.65 10.90 -11.54
N THR A 90 -2.46 11.94 -11.35
CA THR A 90 -2.03 13.34 -11.54
C THR A 90 -0.86 13.73 -10.62
N VAL A 91 -0.94 13.32 -9.36
CA VAL A 91 0.11 13.64 -8.38
C VAL A 91 1.39 12.87 -8.69
N LEU A 92 1.30 11.57 -8.96
CA LEU A 92 2.49 10.77 -9.26
C LEU A 92 3.15 11.19 -10.57
N GLU A 93 2.37 11.48 -11.62
CA GLU A 93 2.90 12.03 -12.89
C GLU A 93 3.64 13.35 -12.66
N THR A 94 3.08 14.23 -11.84
CA THR A 94 3.71 15.51 -11.50
C THR A 94 5.00 15.30 -10.72
N LEU A 95 4.98 14.48 -9.66
CA LEU A 95 6.18 14.18 -8.87
C LEU A 95 7.28 13.54 -9.73
N HIS A 96 6.91 12.59 -10.59
CA HIS A 96 7.85 11.95 -11.50
C HIS A 96 8.48 12.94 -12.48
N ARG A 97 7.69 13.82 -13.09
CA ARG A 97 8.15 14.89 -13.99
C ARG A 97 9.09 15.86 -13.29
N GLU A 98 8.83 16.18 -12.02
CA GLU A 98 9.65 17.08 -11.20
C GLU A 98 10.91 16.38 -10.64
N GLY A 99 11.15 15.11 -11.01
CA GLY A 99 12.38 14.38 -10.71
C GLY A 99 12.42 13.67 -9.35
N PHE A 100 11.26 13.47 -8.71
CA PHE A 100 11.17 12.61 -7.52
C PHE A 100 11.34 11.13 -7.89
N LEU A 101 12.04 10.39 -7.05
CA LEU A 101 12.12 8.94 -7.16
C LEU A 101 10.92 8.33 -6.43
N LEU A 102 10.05 7.66 -7.18
CA LEU A 102 8.86 7.02 -6.64
C LEU A 102 9.09 5.51 -6.51
N GLY A 103 8.54 4.91 -5.47
CA GLY A 103 8.62 3.46 -5.30
C GLY A 103 7.41 2.89 -4.57
N VAL A 104 7.22 1.58 -4.72
CA VAL A 104 6.17 0.82 -4.01
C VAL A 104 6.81 -0.17 -3.05
N VAL A 105 6.28 -0.23 -1.83
CA VAL A 105 6.67 -1.20 -0.79
C VAL A 105 5.40 -1.84 -0.21
N SER A 106 5.10 -3.07 -0.63
CA SER A 106 3.83 -3.74 -0.32
C SER A 106 4.02 -5.12 0.28
N ASN A 107 3.13 -5.51 1.21
CA ASN A 107 3.03 -6.88 1.73
C ASN A 107 2.24 -7.82 0.79
N LYS A 108 1.98 -7.38 -0.44
CA LYS A 108 1.29 -8.14 -1.49
C LYS A 108 2.29 -8.83 -2.42
N GLN A 109 1.86 -9.93 -3.06
CA GLN A 109 2.70 -10.63 -4.02
C GLN A 109 3.01 -9.79 -5.26
N ARG A 110 4.21 -9.95 -5.81
CA ARG A 110 4.69 -9.21 -6.97
C ARG A 110 3.72 -9.23 -8.15
N MET A 111 3.20 -10.40 -8.50
CA MET A 111 2.29 -10.54 -9.64
C MET A 111 1.07 -9.59 -9.51
N THR A 112 0.40 -9.58 -8.37
CA THR A 112 -0.79 -8.72 -8.17
C THR A 112 -0.44 -7.25 -7.97
N VAL A 113 0.76 -6.93 -7.46
CA VAL A 113 1.29 -5.56 -7.43
C VAL A 113 1.49 -5.04 -8.85
N GLU A 114 2.13 -5.82 -9.71
CA GLU A 114 2.38 -5.45 -11.11
C GLU A 114 1.09 -5.35 -11.92
N MET A 115 0.12 -6.24 -11.69
CA MET A 115 -1.22 -6.14 -12.29
C MET A 115 -1.86 -4.78 -11.97
N GLY A 116 -1.91 -4.40 -10.69
CA GLY A 116 -2.52 -3.13 -10.27
C GLY A 116 -1.79 -1.90 -10.80
N LEU A 117 -0.46 -1.89 -10.73
CA LEU A 117 0.36 -0.80 -11.26
C LEU A 117 0.19 -0.63 -12.79
N ASN A 118 0.12 -1.74 -13.54
CA ASN A 118 -0.09 -1.70 -14.99
C ASN A 118 -1.51 -1.25 -15.33
N LEU A 119 -2.53 -1.83 -14.67
CA LEU A 119 -3.94 -1.48 -14.89
C LEU A 119 -4.19 0.03 -14.68
N CYS A 120 -3.57 0.61 -13.66
CA CYS A 120 -3.74 2.02 -13.31
C CYS A 120 -2.72 2.95 -13.98
N GLY A 121 -1.83 2.44 -14.85
CA GLY A 121 -0.84 3.24 -15.58
C GLY A 121 0.30 3.79 -14.73
N LEU A 122 0.57 3.20 -13.56
CA LEU A 122 1.55 3.70 -12.59
C LEU A 122 2.94 3.04 -12.73
N ALA A 123 3.04 1.89 -13.40
CA ALA A 123 4.25 1.06 -13.42
C ALA A 123 5.50 1.79 -13.93
N SER A 124 5.38 2.59 -14.99
CA SER A 124 6.51 3.29 -15.61
C SER A 124 7.12 4.41 -14.77
N MET A 125 6.40 4.87 -13.74
CA MET A 125 6.87 5.93 -12.83
C MET A 125 7.65 5.38 -11.63
N MET A 126 7.62 4.07 -11.40
CA MET A 126 8.24 3.44 -10.22
C MET A 126 9.73 3.14 -10.45
N ALA A 127 10.59 3.83 -9.73
CA ALA A 127 12.04 3.56 -9.70
C ALA A 127 12.37 2.25 -8.97
N THR A 128 11.53 1.84 -8.04
CA THR A 128 11.67 0.59 -7.28
C THR A 128 10.31 0.03 -6.86
N VAL A 129 10.20 -1.29 -6.84
CA VAL A 129 9.04 -2.00 -6.31
C VAL A 129 9.55 -3.14 -5.44
N VAL A 130 9.11 -3.19 -4.18
CA VAL A 130 9.42 -4.27 -3.23
C VAL A 130 8.10 -4.89 -2.78
N CYS A 131 8.02 -6.21 -2.91
CA CYS A 131 6.83 -7.00 -2.66
C CYS A 131 7.06 -8.03 -1.56
N GLN A 132 6.00 -8.70 -1.12
CA GLN A 132 6.05 -9.77 -0.13
C GLN A 132 7.14 -10.78 -0.44
N GLY A 133 7.95 -11.14 0.58
CA GLY A 133 8.99 -12.16 0.49
C GLY A 133 10.26 -11.76 -0.24
N GLU A 134 10.41 -10.50 -0.65
CA GLU A 134 11.64 -10.00 -1.27
C GLU A 134 12.66 -9.45 -0.26
N ALA A 135 12.21 -9.09 0.92
CA ALA A 135 13.06 -8.76 2.06
C ALA A 135 13.00 -9.89 3.10
N ASP A 136 13.92 -9.88 4.06
CA ASP A 136 13.98 -10.91 5.10
C ASP A 136 12.70 -11.01 5.92
N ARG A 137 12.03 -9.88 6.13
CA ARG A 137 10.76 -9.78 6.85
C ARG A 137 9.88 -8.72 6.19
N ASP A 138 8.58 -9.01 6.12
CA ASP A 138 7.57 -8.07 5.62
C ASP A 138 7.30 -6.92 6.62
N LYS A 139 6.62 -5.84 6.17
CA LYS A 139 6.14 -4.78 7.06
C LYS A 139 5.30 -5.40 8.19
N PRO A 140 5.47 -5.02 9.47
CA PRO A 140 6.05 -3.79 9.99
C PRO A 140 7.55 -3.83 10.30
N ALA A 141 8.32 -4.78 9.74
CA ALA A 141 9.77 -4.71 9.77
C ALA A 141 10.27 -3.61 8.83
N PRO A 142 11.45 -3.02 9.08
CA PRO A 142 12.01 -1.97 8.22
C PRO A 142 12.64 -2.51 6.92
N ASP A 143 12.77 -3.83 6.83
CA ASP A 143 13.56 -4.54 5.82
C ASP A 143 13.10 -4.21 4.38
N PRO A 144 11.77 -4.18 4.06
CA PRO A 144 11.32 -3.85 2.71
C PRO A 144 11.60 -2.40 2.32
N ILE A 145 11.47 -1.45 3.26
CA ILE A 145 11.80 -0.03 3.02
C ILE A 145 13.29 0.13 2.77
N ARG A 146 14.14 -0.50 3.61
CA ARG A 146 15.59 -0.47 3.43
C ARG A 146 16.03 -1.10 2.12
N LEU A 147 15.39 -2.19 1.71
CA LEU A 147 15.64 -2.82 0.42
C LEU A 147 15.29 -1.89 -0.74
N ALA A 148 14.11 -1.24 -0.68
CA ALA A 148 13.69 -0.27 -1.68
C ALA A 148 14.70 0.88 -1.82
N LEU A 149 15.11 1.48 -0.70
CA LEU A 149 16.09 2.56 -0.66
C LEU A 149 17.46 2.12 -1.17
N SER A 150 17.91 0.93 -0.79
CA SER A 150 19.18 0.35 -1.27
C SER A 150 19.20 0.18 -2.79
N ARG A 151 18.08 -0.27 -3.41
CA ARG A 151 17.98 -0.46 -4.87
C ARG A 151 18.13 0.84 -5.66
N ILE A 152 17.78 1.97 -5.06
CA ILE A 152 17.86 3.30 -5.69
C ILE A 152 18.97 4.19 -5.12
N GLY A 153 19.80 3.65 -4.20
CA GLY A 153 20.92 4.37 -3.63
C GLY A 153 20.53 5.57 -2.76
N ALA A 154 19.40 5.50 -2.04
CA ALA A 154 18.88 6.61 -1.26
C ALA A 154 19.09 6.43 0.26
N ASP A 155 19.23 7.57 0.96
CA ASP A 155 19.31 7.61 2.42
C ASP A 155 17.92 7.61 3.03
N PRO A 156 17.64 6.83 4.09
CA PRO A 156 16.36 6.86 4.79
C PRO A 156 15.88 8.24 5.22
N ALA A 157 16.80 9.12 5.68
CA ALA A 157 16.45 10.48 6.10
C ALA A 157 15.93 11.37 4.95
N SER A 158 16.20 11.00 3.69
CA SER A 158 15.73 11.70 2.49
C SER A 158 14.43 11.15 1.93
N ALA A 159 13.82 10.15 2.58
CA ALA A 159 12.66 9.45 2.09
C ALA A 159 11.41 9.67 2.96
N LEU A 160 10.26 9.65 2.30
CA LEU A 160 8.92 9.64 2.91
C LEU A 160 8.24 8.31 2.56
N MET A 161 7.76 7.58 3.57
CA MET A 161 6.87 6.43 3.39
C MET A 161 5.42 6.87 3.57
N VAL A 162 4.60 6.64 2.56
CA VAL A 162 3.16 6.95 2.56
C VAL A 162 2.39 5.64 2.63
N GLY A 163 1.48 5.51 3.58
CA GLY A 163 0.72 4.28 3.76
C GLY A 163 -0.57 4.48 4.54
N ASP A 164 -1.44 3.48 4.51
CA ASP A 164 -2.77 3.51 5.10
C ASP A 164 -2.90 2.71 6.40
N SER A 165 -1.84 2.01 6.79
CA SER A 165 -1.89 1.07 7.90
C SER A 165 -0.78 1.28 8.93
N ARG A 166 -0.99 0.70 10.12
CA ARG A 166 0.05 0.64 11.17
C ARG A 166 1.34 -0.03 10.69
N TYR A 167 1.24 -0.95 9.74
CA TYR A 167 2.39 -1.69 9.22
C TYR A 167 3.35 -0.77 8.48
N ASP A 168 2.82 0.18 7.73
CA ASP A 168 3.57 1.19 7.00
C ASP A 168 4.29 2.16 7.93
N LEU A 169 3.52 2.73 8.87
CA LEU A 169 4.01 3.73 9.81
C LEU A 169 5.09 3.16 10.74
N LEU A 170 4.88 1.93 11.24
CA LEU A 170 5.86 1.25 12.07
C LEU A 170 7.12 0.86 11.28
N ALA A 171 6.97 0.43 10.02
CA ALA A 171 8.10 0.13 9.15
C ALA A 171 8.92 1.39 8.85
N ALA A 172 8.26 2.51 8.54
CA ALA A 172 8.87 3.82 8.32
C ALA A 172 9.70 4.27 9.53
N LYS A 173 9.09 4.29 10.72
CA LYS A 173 9.74 4.68 11.97
C LYS A 173 10.99 3.83 12.25
N LYS A 174 10.92 2.51 12.05
CA LYS A 174 12.06 1.59 12.23
C LYS A 174 13.10 1.70 11.13
N ALA A 175 12.73 2.09 9.93
CA ALA A 175 13.65 2.31 8.82
C ALA A 175 14.40 3.64 8.94
N GLY A 176 13.84 4.61 9.68
CA GLY A 176 14.38 5.97 9.83
C GLY A 176 13.94 6.92 8.70
N THR A 177 12.86 6.60 8.00
CA THR A 177 12.22 7.50 7.02
C THR A 177 11.17 8.36 7.71
N ALA A 178 10.82 9.50 7.10
CA ALA A 178 9.57 10.18 7.45
C ALA A 178 8.37 9.32 7.06
N SER A 179 7.22 9.57 7.70
CA SER A 179 5.99 8.81 7.53
C SER A 179 4.78 9.70 7.27
N ALA A 180 3.90 9.28 6.36
CA ALA A 180 2.62 9.92 6.12
C ALA A 180 1.50 8.87 6.10
N GLY A 181 0.48 9.10 6.91
CA GLY A 181 -0.74 8.31 6.90
C GLY A 181 -1.76 8.90 5.93
N VAL A 182 -2.58 8.07 5.27
CA VAL A 182 -3.64 8.52 4.38
C VAL A 182 -5.02 8.34 5.02
N ALA A 183 -5.87 9.37 4.94
CA ALA A 183 -7.17 9.40 5.61
C ALA A 183 -8.30 8.72 4.82
N TRP A 184 -8.10 8.46 3.52
CA TRP A 184 -9.12 7.89 2.63
C TRP A 184 -9.24 6.37 2.65
N SER A 185 -8.35 5.69 3.36
CA SER A 185 -8.39 4.23 3.47
C SER A 185 -9.52 3.73 4.37
N ALA A 186 -9.77 2.41 4.32
CA ALA A 186 -10.76 1.75 5.16
C ALA A 186 -10.48 1.86 6.67
N HIS A 187 -9.21 2.09 7.05
CA HIS A 187 -8.82 2.27 8.46
C HIS A 187 -9.15 3.67 9.00
N GLY A 188 -9.20 4.69 8.14
CA GLY A 188 -9.44 6.08 8.49
C GLY A 188 -8.29 6.74 9.28
N ALA A 189 -8.26 8.07 9.29
CA ALA A 189 -7.20 8.86 9.91
C ALA A 189 -7.03 8.61 11.42
N GLU A 190 -8.13 8.41 12.15
CA GLU A 190 -8.08 8.27 13.63
C GLU A 190 -7.27 7.04 14.07
N SER A 191 -7.37 5.93 13.34
CA SER A 191 -6.60 4.72 13.65
C SER A 191 -5.09 4.91 13.48
N LEU A 192 -4.70 5.80 12.57
CA LEU A 192 -3.29 6.07 12.24
C LEU A 192 -2.65 7.06 13.22
N LYS A 193 -3.42 7.96 13.83
CA LYS A 193 -2.90 8.94 14.82
C LYS A 193 -2.20 8.28 16.01
N ALA A 194 -2.65 7.09 16.42
CA ALA A 194 -2.03 6.34 17.51
C ALA A 194 -0.58 5.92 17.22
N TYR A 195 -0.15 5.93 15.95
CA TYR A 195 1.21 5.59 15.52
C TYR A 195 2.08 6.82 15.24
N GLU A 196 1.53 8.03 15.51
CA GLU A 196 2.25 9.32 15.43
C GLU A 196 2.97 9.51 14.08
N PRO A 197 2.26 9.46 12.93
CA PRO A 197 2.86 9.77 11.65
C PRO A 197 3.32 11.23 11.62
N ASP A 198 4.41 11.52 10.88
CA ASP A 198 4.88 12.90 10.70
C ASP A 198 3.87 13.76 9.95
N TYR A 199 3.05 13.13 9.08
CA TYR A 199 2.00 13.78 8.30
C TYR A 199 0.74 12.91 8.23
N LEU A 200 -0.42 13.57 8.07
CA LEU A 200 -1.67 12.94 7.66
C LEU A 200 -2.15 13.65 6.39
N LEU A 201 -2.49 12.87 5.37
CA LEU A 201 -3.01 13.35 4.10
C LEU A 201 -4.52 13.11 4.05
N ASP A 202 -5.29 14.16 3.79
CA ASP A 202 -6.72 14.05 3.51
C ASP A 202 -6.98 13.68 2.05
N ARG A 203 -6.06 14.07 1.16
CA ARG A 203 -6.06 13.78 -0.28
C ARG A 203 -4.62 13.66 -0.81
N MET A 204 -4.46 13.05 -1.97
CA MET A 204 -3.13 12.78 -2.54
C MET A 204 -2.35 14.07 -2.84
N GLU A 205 -3.05 15.15 -3.21
CA GLU A 205 -2.46 16.45 -3.52
C GLU A 205 -1.76 17.12 -2.34
N ASP A 206 -2.08 16.74 -1.10
CA ASP A 206 -1.41 17.25 0.10
C ASP A 206 0.10 16.93 0.12
N LEU A 207 0.53 15.94 -0.69
CA LEU A 207 1.95 15.65 -0.89
C LEU A 207 2.72 16.84 -1.45
N TYR A 208 2.10 17.68 -2.28
CA TYR A 208 2.80 18.84 -2.87
C TYR A 208 3.36 19.79 -1.79
N ASP A 209 2.56 20.06 -0.78
CA ASP A 209 2.99 20.92 0.34
C ASP A 209 4.10 20.26 1.16
N ILE A 210 3.97 18.96 1.43
CA ILE A 210 4.93 18.19 2.23
C ILE A 210 6.31 18.14 1.57
N VAL A 211 6.35 17.97 0.24
CA VAL A 211 7.61 17.86 -0.51
C VAL A 211 8.16 19.20 -1.02
N GLY A 212 7.43 20.29 -0.79
CA GLY A 212 7.85 21.65 -1.18
C GLY A 212 7.58 22.00 -2.64
N LEU A 213 6.52 21.45 -3.22
CA LEU A 213 5.99 21.79 -4.55
C LEU A 213 4.77 22.72 -4.47
N ALA A 214 4.62 23.48 -3.39
CA ALA A 214 3.50 24.40 -3.21
C ALA A 214 3.38 25.38 -4.39
N GLY A 215 2.18 25.44 -5.02
CA GLY A 215 1.87 26.27 -6.18
C GLY A 215 1.70 25.49 -7.49
N VAL A 216 1.80 24.18 -7.49
CA VAL A 216 1.38 23.32 -8.60
C VAL A 216 -0.10 23.01 -8.43
N ASP A 217 -0.96 24.02 -8.61
CA ASP A 217 -2.39 23.80 -8.79
C ASP A 217 -2.59 22.98 -10.06
N GLY A 218 -3.40 21.91 -9.98
CA GLY A 218 -3.77 21.08 -11.12
C GLY A 218 -4.59 21.80 -12.21
N SER A 219 -4.52 23.13 -12.27
CA SER A 219 -5.03 23.97 -13.34
C SER A 219 -3.92 24.11 -14.40
N GLY A 220 -3.96 23.20 -15.38
CA GLY A 220 -3.13 23.30 -16.57
C GLY A 220 -3.16 24.71 -17.13
N ARG A 221 -2.00 25.36 -17.20
CA ARG A 221 -1.82 26.48 -18.10
C ARG A 221 -1.76 25.90 -19.51
N SER A 222 -2.86 26.16 -20.23
CA SER A 222 -3.01 26.03 -21.68
C SER A 222 -1.88 26.75 -22.43
#